data_5d7caef275a254cbdac2cda933d7e9c1
#
_entry.id   5d7caef275a254cbdac2cda933d7e9c1
#
_cell.length_a   1.000
_cell.length_b   1.000
_cell.length_c   1.000
_cell.angle_alpha   90.00
_cell.angle_beta   90.00
_cell.angle_gamma   90.00
#
_symmetry.space_group_name_H-M   'P 1'
#
loop_
_entity.id
_entity.type
_entity.pdbx_description
1 polymer ?
#
loop_
_entity_poly.entity_id
_entity_poly.type
_entity_poly.pdbx_seq_one_letter_code
_entity_poly.pdbx_strand_id
1 'polypeptide(L)'
;MNIKHTLTWALLATLLSASTPADIKFTPAETQQISISTPGLFDKSKAFSIDFTSMGDRAYSFPLPVGKATLSDKEDRLEITSKKGDAVKAMFDGCVRLARKMDRHGNVIVIRHDNGLETVYENNAQNLVQSGQTVKAGQTIAIIGNDGEQGLCRFFIMVNGSRVNPTTIVNARNHRLYRQVLAFEKRGANIRITHIDGESNEKRGLTLDPDEETNPFENSSSFELDLTQIEEEHWAYPLPGAKVISPYGGRRRHSGVDLNTKPKDNIVSAFDVVVTRSAPFSGYG
;
A
#
# COMPACT_ATOMS: atom_id res chain seq x y z
N MET A 1 73.19 9.26 -18.24
CA MET A 1 72.22 10.27 -18.69
C MET A 1 70.87 9.64 -18.58
N ASN A 2 70.20 9.83 -17.43
CA ASN A 2 68.92 9.14 -17.05
C ASN A 2 67.76 10.14 -17.34
N ILE A 3 66.94 9.80 -18.29
CA ILE A 3 65.71 10.55 -18.61
C ILE A 3 64.57 9.86 -17.79
N LYS A 4 64.08 10.60 -16.79
CA LYS A 4 62.84 10.20 -16.05
C LYS A 4 61.61 10.69 -16.79
N HIS A 5 60.83 9.76 -17.29
CA HIS A 5 59.49 10.07 -17.81
C HIS A 5 58.48 10.16 -16.64
N THR A 6 58.04 11.36 -16.35
CA THR A 6 56.91 11.61 -15.43
C THR A 6 55.63 11.48 -16.24
N LEU A 7 54.83 10.45 -15.94
CA LEU A 7 53.48 10.22 -16.49
C LEU A 7 52.50 11.06 -15.68
N THR A 8 52.00 12.13 -16.26
CA THR A 8 50.93 12.96 -15.68
C THR A 8 49.58 12.33 -16.02
N TRP A 9 48.88 11.79 -15.01
CA TRP A 9 47.51 11.36 -15.17
C TRP A 9 46.58 12.58 -15.10
N ALA A 10 45.97 12.94 -16.21
CA ALA A 10 44.90 13.92 -16.28
C ALA A 10 43.60 13.20 -15.86
N LEU A 11 43.09 13.52 -14.68
CA LEU A 11 41.78 13.08 -14.21
C LEU A 11 40.70 13.88 -14.95
N LEU A 12 40.08 13.28 -15.95
CA LEU A 12 38.93 13.87 -16.66
C LEU A 12 37.70 13.66 -15.77
N ALA A 13 37.35 14.63 -14.93
CA ALA A 13 36.11 14.67 -14.18
C ALA A 13 34.97 15.00 -15.17
N THR A 14 34.26 13.98 -15.63
CA THR A 14 32.97 14.15 -16.31
C THR A 14 31.95 14.64 -15.29
N LEU A 15 31.66 15.94 -15.31
CA LEU A 15 30.50 16.54 -14.67
C LEU A 15 29.23 15.94 -15.35
N LEU A 16 28.64 14.92 -14.75
CA LEU A 16 27.25 14.60 -15.03
C LEU A 16 26.43 15.79 -14.54
N SER A 17 25.98 16.64 -15.46
CA SER A 17 24.91 17.60 -15.20
C SER A 17 23.62 16.81 -14.94
N ALA A 18 23.36 16.48 -13.68
CA ALA A 18 22.04 16.10 -13.26
C ALA A 18 21.14 17.30 -13.56
N SER A 19 20.22 17.15 -14.51
CA SER A 19 19.14 18.12 -14.72
C SER A 19 18.39 18.21 -13.38
N THR A 20 18.50 19.37 -12.72
CA THR A 20 17.68 19.68 -11.54
C THR A 20 16.22 19.56 -11.98
N PRO A 21 15.39 18.76 -11.27
CA PRO A 21 13.96 18.77 -11.51
C PRO A 21 13.47 20.21 -11.44
N ALA A 22 12.60 20.63 -12.37
CA ALA A 22 12.01 21.96 -12.33
C ALA A 22 11.46 22.22 -10.92
N ASP A 23 11.90 23.30 -10.28
CA ASP A 23 11.43 23.65 -8.93
C ASP A 23 9.91 23.84 -8.98
N ILE A 24 9.16 22.86 -8.48
CA ILE A 24 7.72 22.97 -8.33
C ILE A 24 7.48 24.00 -7.24
N LYS A 25 7.08 25.20 -7.63
CA LYS A 25 6.77 26.29 -6.69
C LYS A 25 5.32 26.21 -6.27
N PHE A 26 5.10 25.90 -5.00
CA PHE A 26 3.79 26.01 -4.37
C PHE A 26 3.52 27.45 -3.92
N THR A 27 2.26 27.86 -3.95
CA THR A 27 1.83 29.18 -3.41
C THR A 27 1.96 29.20 -1.89
N PRO A 28 2.03 30.37 -1.26
CA PRO A 28 2.04 30.48 0.20
C PRO A 28 0.84 29.80 0.86
N ALA A 29 -0.34 29.85 0.26
CA ALA A 29 -1.52 29.17 0.78
C ALA A 29 -1.37 27.64 0.76
N GLU A 30 -0.81 27.08 -0.33
CA GLU A 30 -0.56 25.65 -0.45
C GLU A 30 0.47 25.12 0.54
N THR A 31 1.46 25.94 0.92
CA THR A 31 2.49 25.56 1.91
C THR A 31 2.06 25.78 3.36
N GLN A 32 0.89 26.39 3.60
CA GLN A 32 0.39 26.71 4.95
C GLN A 32 -0.86 25.92 5.37
N GLN A 33 -1.62 25.38 4.40
CA GLN A 33 -2.89 24.69 4.68
C GLN A 33 -2.80 23.21 4.30
N ILE A 34 -3.30 22.34 5.16
CA ILE A 34 -3.40 20.89 4.85
C ILE A 34 -4.42 20.69 3.74
N SER A 35 -5.65 21.16 3.96
CA SER A 35 -6.75 21.00 3.00
C SER A 35 -6.86 22.25 2.13
N ILE A 36 -6.49 22.12 0.88
CA ILE A 36 -6.60 23.16 -0.15
C ILE A 36 -6.82 22.51 -1.50
N SER A 37 -7.59 23.16 -2.36
CA SER A 37 -7.83 22.67 -3.73
C SER A 37 -6.52 22.55 -4.51
N THR A 38 -6.38 21.47 -5.27
CA THR A 38 -5.24 21.24 -6.14
C THR A 38 -5.42 22.02 -7.45
N PRO A 39 -4.57 23.01 -7.73
CA PRO A 39 -4.69 23.78 -8.97
C PRO A 39 -4.63 22.88 -10.20
N GLY A 40 -5.50 23.11 -11.16
CA GLY A 40 -5.51 22.40 -12.45
C GLY A 40 -6.13 21.00 -12.44
N LEU A 41 -6.32 20.36 -11.27
CA LEU A 41 -6.72 18.95 -11.20
C LEU A 41 -8.07 18.67 -11.89
N PHE A 42 -9.03 19.59 -11.77
CA PHE A 42 -10.38 19.47 -12.34
C PHE A 42 -10.71 20.53 -13.39
N ASP A 43 -9.72 21.22 -13.95
CA ASP A 43 -9.97 22.30 -14.92
C ASP A 43 -10.51 21.78 -16.26
N LYS A 44 -10.03 20.60 -16.68
CA LYS A 44 -10.42 20.00 -17.98
C LYS A 44 -11.55 18.99 -17.88
N SER A 45 -11.76 18.40 -16.72
CA SER A 45 -12.76 17.36 -16.49
C SER A 45 -13.20 17.37 -15.03
N LYS A 46 -14.46 17.02 -14.77
CA LYS A 46 -14.96 16.84 -13.40
C LYS A 46 -14.50 15.52 -12.76
N ALA A 47 -13.83 14.65 -13.52
CA ALA A 47 -13.34 13.37 -13.03
C ALA A 47 -11.98 13.02 -13.67
N PHE A 48 -11.19 12.22 -12.95
CA PHE A 48 -10.01 11.54 -13.46
C PHE A 48 -9.98 10.11 -12.91
N SER A 49 -9.17 9.24 -13.50
CA SER A 49 -9.01 7.86 -13.04
C SER A 49 -7.54 7.57 -12.71
N ILE A 50 -7.35 6.66 -11.77
CA ILE A 50 -6.04 6.11 -11.43
C ILE A 50 -6.12 4.60 -11.63
N ASP A 51 -5.19 4.08 -12.41
CA ASP A 51 -5.00 2.65 -12.59
C ASP A 51 -3.92 2.15 -11.63
N PHE A 52 -4.34 1.55 -10.53
CA PHE A 52 -3.45 0.93 -9.55
C PHE A 52 -3.00 -0.47 -9.98
N THR A 53 -3.61 -1.09 -11.00
CA THR A 53 -3.22 -2.42 -11.50
C THR A 53 -1.86 -2.38 -12.19
N SER A 54 -1.56 -1.27 -12.87
CA SER A 54 -0.30 -1.05 -13.60
C SER A 54 0.86 -0.60 -12.72
N MET A 55 0.63 -0.30 -11.45
CA MET A 55 1.69 0.18 -10.54
C MET A 55 2.63 -0.97 -10.17
N GLY A 56 3.93 -0.82 -10.48
CA GLY A 56 4.96 -1.76 -10.05
C GLY A 56 5.26 -1.65 -8.54
N ASP A 57 5.87 -2.68 -7.97
CA ASP A 57 6.15 -2.79 -6.53
C ASP A 57 6.99 -1.63 -5.95
N ARG A 58 7.80 -0.97 -6.79
CA ARG A 58 8.62 0.18 -6.37
C ARG A 58 7.89 1.51 -6.42
N ALA A 59 6.67 1.54 -6.98
CA ALA A 59 5.87 2.76 -7.10
C ALA A 59 5.02 3.04 -5.86
N TYR A 60 5.00 2.13 -4.90
CA TYR A 60 4.21 2.20 -3.69
C TYR A 60 5.00 1.77 -2.46
N SER A 61 4.70 2.38 -1.33
CA SER A 61 5.12 1.95 0.00
C SER A 61 4.07 2.33 1.03
N PHE A 62 3.74 1.43 1.94
CA PHE A 62 2.89 1.79 3.07
C PHE A 62 3.62 2.80 3.99
N PRO A 63 2.92 3.79 4.59
CA PRO A 63 3.54 4.85 5.41
C PRO A 63 4.43 4.35 6.55
N LEU A 64 4.03 3.25 7.19
CA LEU A 64 4.79 2.55 8.23
C LEU A 64 4.70 1.04 7.99
N PRO A 65 5.58 0.45 7.17
CA PRO A 65 5.48 -0.96 6.78
C PRO A 65 5.50 -1.96 7.94
N VAL A 66 6.10 -1.57 9.07
CA VAL A 66 6.17 -2.39 10.30
C VAL A 66 5.10 -2.02 11.34
N GLY A 67 4.27 -1.04 11.05
CA GLY A 67 3.24 -0.54 11.97
C GLY A 67 1.96 -1.39 11.95
N LYS A 68 1.09 -1.14 12.93
CA LYS A 68 -0.29 -1.66 12.93
C LYS A 68 -1.24 -0.51 12.61
N ALA A 69 -2.01 -0.65 11.53
CA ALA A 69 -2.95 0.38 11.10
C ALA A 69 -4.38 0.06 11.55
N THR A 70 -5.09 1.11 11.97
CA THR A 70 -6.52 1.06 12.33
C THR A 70 -7.22 2.24 11.66
N LEU A 71 -8.35 1.99 11.02
CA LEU A 71 -9.17 3.04 10.42
C LEU A 71 -9.92 3.80 11.53
N SER A 72 -9.87 5.13 11.46
CA SER A 72 -10.75 6.02 12.20
C SER A 72 -11.88 6.46 11.26
N ASP A 73 -13.04 5.76 11.31
CA ASP A 73 -14.16 5.97 10.39
C ASP A 73 -14.71 7.40 10.40
N LYS A 74 -14.64 8.06 11.58
CA LYS A 74 -15.16 9.44 11.74
C LYS A 74 -14.30 10.49 11.02
N GLU A 75 -13.06 10.18 10.71
CA GLU A 75 -12.09 11.16 10.22
C GLU A 75 -11.43 10.75 8.90
N ASP A 76 -11.86 9.63 8.27
CA ASP A 76 -11.28 9.09 7.03
C ASP A 76 -9.74 9.07 7.08
N ARG A 77 -9.19 8.51 8.17
CA ARG A 77 -7.73 8.41 8.36
C ARG A 77 -7.33 7.07 8.95
N LEU A 78 -6.10 6.66 8.69
CA LEU A 78 -5.45 5.57 9.40
C LEU A 78 -4.68 6.12 10.60
N GLU A 79 -4.85 5.48 11.75
CA GLU A 79 -3.98 5.60 12.90
C GLU A 79 -3.00 4.43 12.88
N ILE A 80 -1.72 4.72 12.66
CA ILE A 80 -0.70 3.70 12.49
C ILE A 80 0.24 3.75 13.69
N THR A 81 0.20 2.70 14.50
CA THR A 81 1.04 2.57 15.70
C THR A 81 2.27 1.71 15.42
N SER A 82 3.42 2.10 15.97
CA SER A 82 4.67 1.39 15.84
C SER A 82 5.61 1.72 17.01
N LYS A 83 6.87 1.36 16.91
CA LYS A 83 7.89 1.75 17.90
C LYS A 83 8.25 3.22 17.74
N LYS A 84 8.56 3.88 18.86
CA LYS A 84 9.13 5.23 18.84
C LYS A 84 10.43 5.23 18.02
N GLY A 85 10.59 6.25 17.18
CA GLY A 85 11.78 6.39 16.33
C GLY A 85 11.69 5.69 14.98
N ASP A 86 10.62 4.94 14.69
CA ASP A 86 10.43 4.32 13.39
C ASP A 86 10.27 5.35 12.28
N ALA A 87 10.72 4.97 11.09
CA ALA A 87 10.75 5.83 9.92
C ALA A 87 9.40 5.83 9.19
N VAL A 88 8.84 7.02 8.98
CA VAL A 88 7.67 7.24 8.12
C VAL A 88 8.12 7.34 6.67
N LYS A 89 7.43 6.63 5.76
CA LYS A 89 7.76 6.50 4.35
C LYS A 89 6.78 7.26 3.47
N ALA A 90 7.27 7.84 2.37
CA ALA A 90 6.40 8.38 1.32
C ALA A 90 5.64 7.23 0.64
N MET A 91 4.32 7.39 0.47
CA MET A 91 3.47 6.36 -0.12
C MET A 91 3.71 6.18 -1.61
N PHE A 92 3.84 7.27 -2.35
CA PHE A 92 4.11 7.31 -3.78
C PHE A 92 5.22 8.32 -4.09
N ASP A 93 5.70 8.32 -5.32
CA ASP A 93 6.54 9.39 -5.87
C ASP A 93 5.76 10.71 -5.84
N GLY A 94 6.42 11.82 -5.58
CA GLY A 94 5.76 13.12 -5.57
C GLY A 94 6.63 14.27 -5.10
N CYS A 95 6.01 15.43 -4.89
CA CYS A 95 6.65 16.63 -4.37
C CYS A 95 6.05 17.05 -3.04
N VAL A 96 6.88 17.34 -2.06
CA VAL A 96 6.47 17.81 -0.73
C VAL A 96 5.85 19.19 -0.87
N ARG A 97 4.54 19.30 -0.66
CA ARG A 97 3.81 20.56 -0.73
C ARG A 97 3.90 21.35 0.59
N LEU A 98 3.82 20.63 1.70
CA LEU A 98 3.87 21.19 3.04
C LEU A 98 4.75 20.32 3.95
N ALA A 99 5.65 20.93 4.71
CA ALA A 99 6.46 20.26 5.73
C ALA A 99 6.73 21.26 6.88
N ARG A 100 5.87 21.25 7.91
CA ARG A 100 5.99 22.18 9.04
C ARG A 100 5.26 21.69 10.29
N LYS A 101 5.57 22.31 11.42
CA LYS A 101 4.80 22.15 12.66
C LYS A 101 3.48 22.95 12.56
N MET A 102 2.38 22.32 12.95
CA MET A 102 1.04 22.92 12.98
C MET A 102 0.38 22.64 14.32
N ASP A 103 -0.40 23.63 14.80
CA ASP A 103 -1.16 23.49 16.04
C ASP A 103 -2.13 22.30 15.93
N ARG A 104 -2.22 21.49 16.99
CA ARG A 104 -3.07 20.28 17.11
C ARG A 104 -2.70 19.09 16.19
N HIS A 105 -1.83 19.29 15.19
CA HIS A 105 -1.42 18.25 14.23
C HIS A 105 0.01 17.74 14.44
N GLY A 106 0.83 18.46 15.23
CA GLY A 106 2.26 18.20 15.39
C GLY A 106 3.05 18.60 14.15
N ASN A 107 4.14 17.90 13.85
CA ASN A 107 4.82 18.08 12.58
C ASN A 107 4.04 17.33 11.49
N VAL A 108 3.77 18.03 10.39
CA VAL A 108 2.94 17.56 9.27
C VAL A 108 3.75 17.57 8.01
N ILE A 109 3.56 16.58 7.17
CA ILE A 109 4.00 16.55 5.80
C ILE A 109 2.79 16.31 4.90
N VAL A 110 2.69 17.06 3.80
CA VAL A 110 1.76 16.79 2.70
C VAL A 110 2.58 16.61 1.43
N ILE A 111 2.37 15.49 0.75
CA ILE A 111 3.01 15.19 -0.53
C ILE A 111 1.93 15.20 -1.62
N ARG A 112 2.16 15.98 -2.67
CA ARG A 112 1.37 15.96 -3.89
C ARG A 112 1.97 14.97 -4.87
N HIS A 113 1.15 14.08 -5.40
CA HIS A 113 1.53 13.04 -6.34
C HIS A 113 1.06 13.36 -7.76
N ASP A 114 1.78 12.88 -8.77
CA ASP A 114 1.45 13.12 -10.17
C ASP A 114 0.13 12.47 -10.61
N ASN A 115 -0.34 11.48 -9.83
CA ASN A 115 -1.61 10.81 -10.06
C ASN A 115 -2.84 11.57 -9.56
N GLY A 116 -2.68 12.77 -9.00
CA GLY A 116 -3.75 13.62 -8.49
C GLY A 116 -4.14 13.43 -7.01
N LEU A 117 -3.51 12.47 -6.34
CA LEU A 117 -3.65 12.30 -4.90
C LEU A 117 -2.72 13.23 -4.12
N GLU A 118 -3.09 13.56 -2.90
CA GLU A 118 -2.19 14.06 -1.88
C GLU A 118 -2.21 13.14 -0.66
N THR A 119 -1.05 12.83 -0.10
CA THR A 119 -0.92 12.05 1.13
C THR A 119 -0.47 12.95 2.28
N VAL A 120 -1.05 12.75 3.45
CA VAL A 120 -0.82 13.55 4.64
C VAL A 120 -0.33 12.68 5.78
N TYR A 121 0.76 13.11 6.41
CA TYR A 121 1.41 12.43 7.52
C TYR A 121 1.46 13.41 8.70
N GLU A 122 0.65 13.17 9.72
CA GLU A 122 0.56 13.99 10.92
C GLU A 122 1.18 13.31 12.13
N ASN A 123 1.43 14.10 13.17
CA ASN A 123 2.02 13.66 14.42
C ASN A 123 3.45 13.13 14.27
N ASN A 124 4.24 13.68 13.33
CA ASN A 124 5.65 13.34 13.24
C ASN A 124 6.44 13.95 14.39
N ALA A 125 7.42 13.23 14.94
CA ALA A 125 8.39 13.81 15.88
C ALA A 125 9.29 14.79 15.16
N GLN A 126 9.72 14.41 13.94
CA GLN A 126 10.61 15.22 13.11
C GLN A 126 10.29 14.99 11.63
N ASN A 127 10.16 16.07 10.87
CA ASN A 127 10.14 16.03 9.41
C ASN A 127 11.59 16.00 8.90
N LEU A 128 11.89 15.12 7.95
CA LEU A 128 13.21 14.96 7.34
C LEU A 128 13.27 15.53 5.92
N VAL A 129 12.18 16.09 5.45
CA VAL A 129 12.03 16.70 4.12
C VAL A 129 11.46 18.10 4.24
N GLN A 130 11.61 18.90 3.18
CA GLN A 130 11.17 20.29 3.10
C GLN A 130 10.20 20.51 1.94
N SER A 131 9.38 21.56 2.02
CA SER A 131 8.50 21.99 0.92
C SER A 131 9.30 22.25 -0.36
N GLY A 132 8.81 21.76 -1.49
CA GLY A 132 9.47 21.79 -2.80
C GLY A 132 10.36 20.59 -3.09
N GLN A 133 10.68 19.77 -2.10
CA GLN A 133 11.54 18.60 -2.28
C GLN A 133 10.77 17.47 -2.98
N THR A 134 11.37 16.88 -4.03
CA THR A 134 10.88 15.64 -4.65
C THR A 134 11.24 14.44 -3.81
N VAL A 135 10.32 13.49 -3.67
CA VAL A 135 10.49 12.24 -2.93
C VAL A 135 10.06 11.04 -3.78
N LYS A 136 10.62 9.87 -3.46
CA LYS A 136 10.28 8.60 -4.07
C LYS A 136 9.46 7.74 -3.11
N ALA A 137 8.61 6.86 -3.65
CA ALA A 137 7.90 5.84 -2.85
C ALA A 137 8.91 5.07 -1.98
N GLY A 138 8.58 4.85 -0.71
CA GLY A 138 9.47 4.19 0.25
C GLY A 138 10.61 5.05 0.80
N GLN A 139 10.81 6.28 0.31
CA GLN A 139 11.79 7.20 0.90
C GLN A 139 11.36 7.57 2.32
N THR A 140 12.32 7.59 3.26
CA THR A 140 12.07 8.10 4.61
C THR A 140 11.85 9.61 4.57
N ILE A 141 10.71 10.06 5.06
CA ILE A 141 10.30 11.47 5.06
C ILE A 141 10.19 12.07 6.45
N ALA A 142 9.95 11.23 7.47
CA ALA A 142 9.82 11.68 8.85
C ALA A 142 10.19 10.56 9.83
N ILE A 143 10.31 10.95 11.10
CA ILE A 143 10.32 10.06 12.26
C ILE A 143 8.96 10.14 12.92
N ILE A 144 8.38 8.98 13.27
CA ILE A 144 7.09 8.86 13.93
C ILE A 144 7.04 9.62 15.25
N GLY A 145 5.95 10.32 15.50
CA GLY A 145 5.68 10.97 16.80
C GLY A 145 5.20 9.97 17.85
N ASN A 146 4.88 10.47 19.02
CA ASN A 146 4.51 9.65 20.16
C ASN A 146 3.02 9.82 20.51
N ASP A 147 2.44 8.74 21.02
CA ASP A 147 1.20 8.73 21.77
C ASP A 147 1.42 7.84 23.01
N GLY A 148 1.69 8.48 24.15
CA GLY A 148 2.11 7.77 25.36
C GLY A 148 3.41 6.99 25.16
N GLU A 149 3.37 5.67 25.33
CA GLU A 149 4.54 4.80 25.21
C GLU A 149 4.82 4.32 23.78
N GLN A 150 3.85 4.43 22.86
CA GLN A 150 3.98 3.98 21.48
C GLN A 150 4.22 5.16 20.53
N GLY A 151 4.76 4.83 19.35
CA GLY A 151 4.75 5.74 18.22
C GLY A 151 3.38 5.76 17.57
N LEU A 152 2.92 6.93 17.12
CA LEU A 152 1.68 7.13 16.39
C LEU A 152 1.90 8.04 15.19
N CYS A 153 1.53 7.58 14.00
CA CYS A 153 1.37 8.39 12.79
C CYS A 153 -0.12 8.44 12.42
N ARG A 154 -0.64 9.63 12.15
CA ARG A 154 -1.97 9.81 11.57
C ARG A 154 -1.82 10.05 10.08
N PHE A 155 -2.37 9.14 9.30
CA PHE A 155 -2.23 9.14 7.85
C PHE A 155 -3.59 9.26 7.18
N PHE A 156 -3.69 10.12 6.16
CA PHE A 156 -4.87 10.18 5.31
C PHE A 156 -4.53 10.59 3.88
N ILE A 157 -5.47 10.35 2.99
CA ILE A 157 -5.35 10.66 1.57
C ILE A 157 -6.34 11.78 1.25
N MET A 158 -5.95 12.68 0.36
CA MET A 158 -6.81 13.76 -0.13
C MET A 158 -6.83 13.78 -1.66
N VAL A 159 -7.96 14.25 -2.16
CA VAL A 159 -8.14 14.65 -3.55
C VAL A 159 -8.74 16.05 -3.55
N ASN A 160 -8.08 17.00 -4.18
CA ASN A 160 -8.52 18.39 -4.26
C ASN A 160 -8.87 19.01 -2.89
N GLY A 161 -8.10 18.69 -1.86
CA GLY A 161 -8.30 19.17 -0.49
C GLY A 161 -9.36 18.42 0.32
N SER A 162 -10.14 17.52 -0.27
CA SER A 162 -11.12 16.68 0.42
C SER A 162 -10.49 15.37 0.84
N ARG A 163 -10.73 14.94 2.09
CA ARG A 163 -10.31 13.62 2.57
C ARG A 163 -11.09 12.53 1.84
N VAL A 164 -10.41 11.43 1.58
CA VAL A 164 -11.00 10.20 1.06
C VAL A 164 -10.61 9.05 1.97
N ASN A 165 -11.49 8.07 2.12
CA ASN A 165 -11.21 6.91 2.98
C ASN A 165 -9.99 6.15 2.44
N PRO A 166 -8.88 6.05 3.20
CA PRO A 166 -7.67 5.40 2.72
C PRO A 166 -7.87 3.91 2.39
N THR A 167 -8.83 3.25 3.06
CA THR A 167 -9.10 1.83 2.84
C THR A 167 -9.80 1.53 1.52
N THR A 168 -10.21 2.54 0.75
CA THR A 168 -10.61 2.36 -0.65
C THR A 168 -9.42 2.13 -1.58
N ILE A 169 -8.21 2.46 -1.13
CA ILE A 169 -6.98 2.42 -1.94
C ILE A 169 -6.01 1.36 -1.41
N VAL A 170 -5.93 1.19 -0.07
CA VAL A 170 -4.98 0.28 0.57
C VAL A 170 -5.67 -0.62 1.59
N ASN A 171 -5.19 -1.85 1.68
CA ASN A 171 -5.55 -2.76 2.76
C ASN A 171 -4.76 -2.39 4.02
N ALA A 172 -5.47 -1.96 5.08
CA ALA A 172 -4.86 -1.53 6.33
C ALA A 172 -4.21 -2.68 7.13
N ARG A 173 -4.56 -3.94 6.88
CA ARG A 173 -4.03 -5.10 7.60
C ARG A 173 -2.72 -5.61 7.02
N ASN A 174 -2.68 -5.82 5.69
CA ASN A 174 -1.51 -6.36 5.00
C ASN A 174 -0.64 -5.27 4.37
N HIS A 175 -1.07 -3.99 4.45
CA HIS A 175 -0.36 -2.80 3.96
C HIS A 175 -0.19 -2.75 2.43
N ARG A 176 -0.99 -3.51 1.69
CA ARG A 176 -0.89 -3.56 0.23
C ARG A 176 -1.86 -2.59 -0.44
N LEU A 177 -1.45 -2.17 -1.63
CA LEU A 177 -2.26 -1.38 -2.53
C LEU A 177 -3.27 -2.31 -3.24
N TYR A 178 -4.55 -1.93 -3.28
CA TYR A 178 -5.53 -2.68 -4.08
C TYR A 178 -5.25 -2.53 -5.58
N ARG A 179 -5.25 -3.64 -6.30
CA ARG A 179 -5.03 -3.69 -7.75
C ARG A 179 -6.35 -3.44 -8.49
N GLN A 180 -6.69 -2.17 -8.69
CA GLN A 180 -7.98 -1.73 -9.20
C GLN A 180 -7.85 -0.43 -9.99
N VAL A 181 -8.87 -0.08 -10.77
CA VAL A 181 -8.99 1.23 -11.41
C VAL A 181 -10.07 2.03 -10.71
N LEU A 182 -9.72 3.19 -10.18
CA LEU A 182 -10.66 4.07 -9.47
C LEU A 182 -10.89 5.36 -10.26
N ALA A 183 -12.15 5.77 -10.37
CA ALA A 183 -12.53 7.12 -10.82
C ALA A 183 -12.79 8.01 -9.61
N PHE A 184 -12.27 9.23 -9.69
CA PHE A 184 -12.44 10.28 -8.69
C PHE A 184 -13.24 11.43 -9.34
N GLU A 185 -14.47 11.61 -8.91
CA GLU A 185 -15.39 12.62 -9.47
C GLU A 185 -15.62 13.75 -8.45
N LYS A 186 -15.44 15.00 -8.87
CA LYS A 186 -15.74 16.17 -8.05
C LYS A 186 -17.26 16.39 -7.96
N ARG A 187 -17.82 16.31 -6.76
CA ARG A 187 -19.23 16.56 -6.44
C ARG A 187 -19.33 17.71 -5.43
N GLY A 188 -19.34 18.95 -5.92
CA GLY A 188 -19.26 20.12 -5.06
C GLY A 188 -17.96 20.20 -4.27
N ALA A 189 -18.04 20.13 -2.94
CA ALA A 189 -16.88 20.06 -2.05
C ALA A 189 -16.36 18.63 -1.83
N ASN A 190 -17.12 17.61 -2.19
CA ASN A 190 -16.79 16.21 -1.93
C ASN A 190 -16.23 15.54 -3.18
N ILE A 191 -15.54 14.41 -2.98
CA ILE A 191 -15.06 13.52 -4.03
C ILE A 191 -15.84 12.21 -3.95
N ARG A 192 -16.47 11.83 -5.07
CA ARG A 192 -17.05 10.51 -5.23
C ARG A 192 -16.01 9.60 -5.83
N ILE A 193 -15.81 8.43 -5.21
CA ILE A 193 -14.91 7.38 -5.72
C ILE A 193 -15.79 6.26 -6.24
N THR A 194 -15.49 5.77 -7.45
CA THR A 194 -16.16 4.61 -8.06
C THR A 194 -15.12 3.71 -8.68
N HIS A 195 -15.33 2.38 -8.57
CA HIS A 195 -14.55 1.42 -9.31
C HIS A 195 -14.90 1.51 -10.78
N ILE A 196 -13.88 1.53 -11.63
CA ILE A 196 -14.07 1.35 -13.08
C ILE A 196 -13.84 -0.14 -13.33
N ASP A 197 -14.92 -0.89 -13.48
CA ASP A 197 -14.85 -2.25 -13.97
C ASP A 197 -14.34 -2.17 -15.42
N GLY A 198 -13.10 -2.59 -15.64
CA GLY A 198 -12.64 -2.89 -17.01
C GLY A 198 -13.61 -3.92 -17.59
N GLU A 199 -13.99 -3.75 -18.86
CA GLU A 199 -14.96 -4.55 -19.60
C GLU A 199 -15.30 -5.88 -18.94
N SER A 200 -16.57 -6.00 -18.53
CA SER A 200 -17.21 -7.15 -17.89
C SER A 200 -16.30 -8.36 -17.65
N ASN A 201 -15.96 -8.57 -16.40
CA ASN A 201 -15.25 -9.75 -15.90
C ASN A 201 -16.01 -11.08 -16.12
N GLU A 202 -16.86 -11.16 -17.16
CA GLU A 202 -17.53 -12.40 -17.55
C GLU A 202 -16.59 -13.46 -18.13
N LYS A 203 -15.27 -13.17 -18.25
CA LYS A 203 -14.28 -14.13 -18.78
C LYS A 203 -12.94 -14.18 -18.05
N ARG A 204 -12.74 -13.40 -16.98
CA ARG A 204 -11.63 -13.70 -16.08
C ARG A 204 -12.18 -14.62 -15.01
N GLY A 205 -11.80 -15.89 -15.08
CA GLY A 205 -11.89 -16.78 -13.93
C GLY A 205 -11.44 -16.03 -12.70
N LEU A 206 -12.13 -16.21 -11.57
CA LEU A 206 -11.78 -15.60 -10.30
C LEU A 206 -10.31 -15.91 -9.99
N THR A 207 -9.39 -15.07 -10.46
CA THR A 207 -8.13 -14.88 -9.79
C THR A 207 -8.51 -14.13 -8.51
N LEU A 208 -8.82 -14.88 -7.48
CA LEU A 208 -8.87 -14.36 -6.14
C LEU A 208 -7.49 -13.78 -5.91
N ASP A 209 -7.39 -12.43 -5.90
CA ASP A 209 -6.19 -11.79 -5.39
C ASP A 209 -6.05 -12.31 -3.95
N PRO A 210 -5.00 -13.07 -3.61
CA PRO A 210 -4.85 -13.65 -2.27
C PRO A 210 -4.79 -12.55 -1.19
N ASP A 211 -4.68 -11.31 -1.60
CA ASP A 211 -4.63 -10.14 -0.74
C ASP A 211 -5.99 -9.45 -0.56
N GLU A 212 -6.99 -9.81 -1.35
CA GLU A 212 -8.34 -9.32 -1.19
C GLU A 212 -9.07 -10.22 -0.19
N GLU A 213 -9.28 -9.73 1.03
CA GLU A 213 -10.15 -10.38 2.02
C GLU A 213 -11.60 -10.20 1.54
N THR A 214 -11.92 -10.84 0.42
CA THR A 214 -13.25 -10.81 -0.18
C THR A 214 -14.12 -11.76 0.61
N ASN A 215 -15.17 -11.25 1.21
CA ASN A 215 -16.23 -12.11 1.75
C ASN A 215 -17.10 -12.56 0.57
N PRO A 216 -16.96 -13.78 0.06
CA PRO A 216 -17.73 -14.24 -1.10
C PRO A 216 -19.23 -14.35 -0.80
N PHE A 217 -19.63 -14.21 0.46
CA PHE A 217 -21.01 -14.26 0.92
C PHE A 217 -21.59 -12.89 1.29
N GLU A 218 -20.89 -11.78 1.02
CA GLU A 218 -21.34 -10.43 1.39
C GLU A 218 -22.69 -10.07 0.77
N ASN A 219 -22.92 -10.51 -0.47
CA ASN A 219 -24.15 -10.21 -1.24
C ASN A 219 -24.94 -11.49 -1.62
N SER A 220 -24.54 -12.67 -1.19
CA SER A 220 -25.15 -13.93 -1.57
C SER A 220 -25.00 -14.99 -0.47
N SER A 221 -25.98 -15.88 -0.35
CA SER A 221 -25.91 -17.06 0.52
C SER A 221 -25.14 -18.23 -0.11
N SER A 222 -24.72 -18.11 -1.37
CA SER A 222 -23.99 -19.12 -2.11
C SER A 222 -22.87 -18.46 -2.92
N PHE A 223 -21.76 -19.16 -3.04
CA PHE A 223 -20.59 -18.77 -3.82
C PHE A 223 -20.17 -19.94 -4.69
N GLU A 224 -19.92 -19.70 -5.96
CA GLU A 224 -19.42 -20.69 -6.93
C GLU A 224 -17.95 -20.40 -7.22
N LEU A 225 -17.08 -21.36 -6.94
CA LEU A 225 -15.65 -21.31 -7.24
C LEU A 225 -15.35 -22.30 -8.35
N ASP A 226 -14.95 -21.81 -9.50
CA ASP A 226 -14.48 -22.65 -10.61
C ASP A 226 -13.00 -22.99 -10.42
N LEU A 227 -12.74 -24.17 -9.86
CA LEU A 227 -11.38 -24.66 -9.63
C LEU A 227 -10.61 -24.96 -10.93
N THR A 228 -11.30 -25.03 -12.09
CA THR A 228 -10.62 -25.26 -13.39
C THR A 228 -9.89 -24.03 -13.90
N GLN A 229 -10.18 -22.86 -13.32
CA GLN A 229 -9.54 -21.58 -13.66
C GLN A 229 -8.27 -21.33 -12.84
N ILE A 230 -7.97 -22.15 -11.84
CA ILE A 230 -6.77 -22.01 -11.02
C ILE A 230 -5.59 -22.60 -11.77
N GLU A 231 -4.58 -21.80 -12.07
CA GLU A 231 -3.35 -22.25 -12.73
C GLU A 231 -2.57 -23.21 -11.82
N GLU A 232 -1.84 -24.17 -12.41
CA GLU A 232 -1.12 -25.21 -11.66
C GLU A 232 -0.10 -24.65 -10.66
N GLU A 233 0.44 -23.46 -10.92
CA GLU A 233 1.40 -22.79 -10.03
C GLU A 233 0.78 -22.20 -8.77
N HIS A 234 -0.54 -22.00 -8.75
CA HIS A 234 -1.28 -21.40 -7.62
C HIS A 234 -1.95 -22.43 -6.71
N TRP A 235 -1.74 -23.71 -6.97
CA TRP A 235 -2.24 -24.76 -6.07
C TRP A 235 -1.26 -25.91 -5.91
N ALA A 236 -1.28 -26.54 -4.74
CA ALA A 236 -0.52 -27.74 -4.47
C ALA A 236 -1.29 -28.71 -3.58
N TYR A 237 -1.07 -29.98 -3.78
CA TYR A 237 -1.61 -30.97 -2.83
C TYR A 237 -0.87 -30.84 -1.49
N PRO A 238 -1.58 -30.67 -0.33
CA PRO A 238 -0.94 -30.31 0.94
C PRO A 238 0.15 -31.26 1.43
N LEU A 239 0.07 -32.53 1.03
CA LEU A 239 1.05 -33.57 1.31
C LEU A 239 1.31 -34.36 0.02
N PRO A 240 2.20 -33.91 -0.86
CA PRO A 240 2.48 -34.57 -2.13
C PRO A 240 2.87 -36.04 -1.90
N GLY A 241 2.18 -36.97 -2.58
CA GLY A 241 2.42 -38.40 -2.46
C GLY A 241 1.79 -39.08 -1.23
N ALA A 242 1.08 -38.35 -0.36
CA ALA A 242 0.37 -38.93 0.76
C ALA A 242 -0.86 -39.73 0.34
N LYS A 243 -1.14 -40.81 1.07
CA LYS A 243 -2.31 -41.66 0.82
C LYS A 243 -3.48 -41.18 1.70
N VAL A 244 -4.66 -41.05 1.09
CA VAL A 244 -5.90 -40.80 1.83
C VAL A 244 -6.25 -42.05 2.64
N ILE A 245 -6.37 -41.91 3.96
CA ILE A 245 -6.77 -42.96 4.90
C ILE A 245 -8.21 -42.82 5.38
N SER A 246 -8.76 -41.60 5.36
CA SER A 246 -10.17 -41.35 5.62
C SER A 246 -10.68 -40.29 4.64
N PRO A 247 -11.60 -40.62 3.72
CA PRO A 247 -12.13 -39.63 2.77
C PRO A 247 -13.19 -38.75 3.41
N TYR A 248 -13.46 -37.62 2.74
CA TYR A 248 -14.55 -36.71 3.09
C TYR A 248 -15.92 -37.41 3.06
N GLY A 249 -16.78 -37.11 4.00
CA GLY A 249 -18.16 -37.63 4.07
C GLY A 249 -18.22 -39.05 4.62
N GLY A 250 -18.83 -39.96 3.86
CA GLY A 250 -19.00 -41.35 4.24
C GLY A 250 -19.97 -41.56 5.42
N ARG A 251 -19.99 -42.77 6.00
CA ARG A 251 -20.87 -43.11 7.13
C ARG A 251 -20.62 -42.28 8.38
N ARG A 252 -19.41 -41.79 8.60
CA ARG A 252 -19.01 -40.98 9.75
C ARG A 252 -19.34 -39.50 9.58
N ARG A 253 -19.86 -39.06 8.44
CA ARG A 253 -20.06 -37.64 8.10
C ARG A 253 -18.78 -36.81 8.33
N HIS A 254 -17.64 -37.40 7.93
CA HIS A 254 -16.32 -36.77 8.13
C HIS A 254 -16.24 -35.46 7.34
N SER A 255 -15.94 -34.36 8.01
CA SER A 255 -15.90 -33.01 7.42
C SER A 255 -14.54 -32.65 6.81
N GLY A 256 -13.63 -33.61 6.76
CA GLY A 256 -12.27 -33.44 6.22
C GLY A 256 -11.79 -34.68 5.49
N VAL A 257 -10.50 -34.66 5.15
CA VAL A 257 -9.78 -35.80 4.57
C VAL A 257 -8.56 -36.07 5.45
N ASP A 258 -8.39 -37.31 5.93
CA ASP A 258 -7.20 -37.71 6.66
C ASP A 258 -6.15 -38.26 5.70
N LEU A 259 -4.94 -37.71 5.77
CA LEU A 259 -3.80 -38.09 4.96
C LEU A 259 -2.78 -38.84 5.81
N ASN A 260 -2.25 -39.93 5.28
CA ASN A 260 -1.14 -40.64 5.93
C ASN A 260 0.16 -39.92 5.67
N THR A 261 0.90 -39.60 6.75
CA THR A 261 2.15 -38.85 6.70
C THR A 261 3.22 -39.57 7.51
N LYS A 262 4.49 -39.23 7.25
CA LYS A 262 5.63 -39.69 8.02
C LYS A 262 6.12 -38.51 8.92
N PRO A 263 6.74 -38.80 10.05
CA PRO A 263 7.37 -37.76 10.85
C PRO A 263 8.34 -36.93 10.02
N LYS A 264 8.19 -35.58 10.08
CA LYS A 264 8.98 -34.58 9.33
C LYS A 264 8.63 -34.45 7.84
N ASP A 265 7.53 -35.02 7.35
CA ASP A 265 7.04 -34.65 6.03
C ASP A 265 6.67 -33.17 5.99
N ASN A 266 7.03 -32.49 4.90
CA ASN A 266 6.65 -31.09 4.70
C ASN A 266 5.17 -31.00 4.34
N ILE A 267 4.44 -30.18 5.07
CA ILE A 267 3.07 -29.78 4.72
C ILE A 267 3.17 -28.46 3.97
N VAL A 268 2.64 -28.42 2.77
CA VAL A 268 2.61 -27.21 1.94
C VAL A 268 1.23 -26.60 1.93
N SER A 269 1.16 -25.29 1.70
CA SER A 269 -0.11 -24.60 1.48
C SER A 269 -0.80 -25.14 0.23
N ALA A 270 -2.11 -25.35 0.28
CA ALA A 270 -2.87 -25.85 -0.88
C ALA A 270 -3.05 -24.76 -1.95
N PHE A 271 -3.09 -23.50 -1.54
CA PHE A 271 -3.25 -22.33 -2.40
C PHE A 271 -2.33 -21.22 -1.90
N ASP A 272 -2.23 -20.12 -2.64
CA ASP A 272 -1.60 -18.90 -2.16
C ASP A 272 -2.41 -18.35 -0.98
N VAL A 273 -1.76 -18.16 0.18
CA VAL A 273 -2.46 -17.82 1.42
C VAL A 273 -1.64 -16.91 2.33
N VAL A 274 -2.33 -16.25 3.25
CA VAL A 274 -1.73 -15.57 4.40
C VAL A 274 -2.04 -16.38 5.65
N VAL A 275 -1.01 -16.78 6.39
CA VAL A 275 -1.18 -17.52 7.66
C VAL A 275 -1.75 -16.56 8.71
N THR A 276 -3.00 -16.75 9.07
CA THR A 276 -3.68 -15.94 10.08
C THR A 276 -3.51 -16.47 11.50
N ARG A 277 -3.16 -17.75 11.66
CA ARG A 277 -2.94 -18.39 12.95
C ARG A 277 -1.94 -19.54 12.84
N SER A 278 -0.98 -19.58 13.77
CA SER A 278 -0.08 -20.71 13.98
C SER A 278 0.09 -20.87 15.49
N ALA A 279 -0.69 -21.77 16.09
CA ALA A 279 -0.68 -22.02 17.54
C ALA A 279 -1.31 -23.38 17.83
N PRO A 280 -0.97 -24.00 18.98
CA PRO A 280 -1.66 -25.19 19.44
C PRO A 280 -3.17 -24.94 19.56
N PHE A 281 -3.96 -25.93 19.17
CA PHE A 281 -5.42 -25.87 19.22
C PHE A 281 -5.98 -27.11 19.91
N SER A 282 -6.83 -26.91 20.92
CA SER A 282 -7.41 -28.02 21.69
C SER A 282 -8.13 -29.01 20.79
N GLY A 283 -7.73 -30.27 20.84
CA GLY A 283 -8.31 -31.38 20.07
C GLY A 283 -7.70 -31.62 18.69
N TYR A 284 -6.77 -30.76 18.24
CA TYR A 284 -6.14 -30.89 16.91
C TYR A 284 -4.61 -30.79 16.93
N GLY A 285 -3.99 -30.54 18.05
CA GLY A 285 -2.54 -30.38 18.16
C GLY A 285 -2.08 -28.93 18.19
#